data_d4e26d5c02e09837ada699057b45dcfd
#
_entry.id   d4e26d5c02e09837ada699057b45dcfd
#
_cell.length_a   1.000
_cell.length_b   1.000
_cell.length_c   1.000
_cell.angle_alpha   90.00
_cell.angle_beta   90.00
_cell.angle_gamma   90.00
#
_symmetry.space_group_name_H-M   'P 1'
#
loop_
_entity.id
_entity.type
_entity.pdbx_description
1 polymer ?
#
loop_
_entity_poly.entity_id
_entity_poly.type
_entity_poly.pdbx_seq_one_letter_code
_entity_poly.pdbx_strand_id
1 'polypeptide(L)'
;MKILKPAVAGTLESSDCMVTVEPGCGELELDLDSTVIRQYGKQIRRVISETLTRLEVTDARVTVVDKGALDCTIKARVECAVYRSNDIRDALPWGGAIQ
;
A
#
# COMPACT_ATOMS: atom_id res chain seq x y z
N MET A 1 12.57 2.31 2.22
CA MET A 1 12.04 3.12 3.34
C MET A 1 11.59 2.19 4.45
N LYS A 2 11.94 2.47 5.68
CA LYS A 2 11.61 1.61 6.80
C LYS A 2 10.24 1.98 7.38
N ILE A 3 9.45 0.99 7.74
CA ILE A 3 8.14 1.22 8.35
C ILE A 3 8.35 1.43 9.86
N LEU A 4 8.13 2.66 10.33
CA LEU A 4 8.39 3.03 11.72
C LEU A 4 7.20 2.75 12.63
N LYS A 5 5.99 2.85 12.11
CA LYS A 5 4.77 2.62 12.89
C LYS A 5 3.64 2.16 11.98
N PRO A 6 2.57 1.57 12.51
CA PRO A 6 1.42 1.21 11.69
C PRO A 6 0.77 2.44 11.06
N ALA A 7 0.33 2.28 9.81
CA ALA A 7 -0.38 3.33 9.09
C ALA A 7 -1.39 2.71 8.12
N VAL A 8 -2.43 3.46 7.82
CA VAL A 8 -3.51 3.02 6.94
C VAL A 8 -3.77 4.10 5.89
N ALA A 9 -4.07 3.68 4.68
CA ALA A 9 -4.52 4.57 3.60
C ALA A 9 -5.63 3.91 2.79
N GLY A 10 -6.56 4.70 2.31
CA GLY A 10 -7.65 4.23 1.47
C GLY A 10 -8.93 3.93 2.22
N THR A 11 -9.87 3.31 1.52
CA THR A 11 -11.19 3.00 2.05
C THR A 11 -11.63 1.60 1.63
N LEU A 12 -12.77 1.15 2.17
CA LEU A 12 -13.39 -0.12 1.78
C LEU A 12 -14.54 0.07 0.78
N GLU A 13 -14.64 1.25 0.20
CA GLU A 13 -15.68 1.54 -0.80
C GLU A 13 -15.37 0.88 -2.13
N SER A 14 -16.40 0.74 -2.98
CA SER A 14 -16.26 0.20 -4.33
C SER A 14 -15.20 0.99 -5.10
N SER A 15 -14.41 0.26 -5.88
CA SER A 15 -13.35 0.82 -6.74
C SER A 15 -12.21 1.49 -5.97
N ASP A 16 -12.08 1.17 -4.69
CA ASP A 16 -10.98 1.65 -3.85
C ASP A 16 -10.29 0.44 -3.20
N CYS A 17 -9.23 0.71 -2.46
CA CYS A 17 -8.59 -0.29 -1.63
C CYS A 17 -8.11 0.34 -0.33
N MET A 18 -7.99 -0.47 0.69
CA MET A 18 -7.43 -0.05 1.98
C MET A 18 -6.11 -0.78 2.18
N VAL A 19 -5.06 -0.01 2.42
CA VAL A 19 -3.71 -0.53 2.65
C VAL A 19 -3.31 -0.24 4.08
N THR A 20 -2.91 -1.29 4.79
CA THR A 20 -2.37 -1.19 6.14
C THR A 20 -0.92 -1.65 6.10
N VAL A 21 -0.02 -0.84 6.62
CA VAL A 21 1.39 -1.21 6.76
C VAL A 21 1.76 -1.22 8.23
N GLU A 22 2.60 -2.19 8.61
CA GLU A 22 3.08 -2.36 9.97
C GLU A 22 4.55 -2.71 9.93
N PRO A 23 5.32 -2.38 11.00
CA PRO A 23 6.69 -2.85 11.09
C PRO A 23 6.75 -4.38 11.01
N GLY A 24 7.71 -4.90 10.27
CA GLY A 24 7.88 -6.33 10.08
C GLY A 24 8.87 -6.96 11.07
N CYS A 25 9.14 -8.24 10.84
CA CYS A 25 10.04 -9.03 11.67
C CYS A 25 11.28 -9.49 10.89
N GLY A 26 11.75 -8.70 9.96
CA GLY A 26 12.93 -8.99 9.17
C GLY A 26 12.65 -9.40 7.73
N GLU A 27 11.39 -9.50 7.36
CA GLU A 27 11.00 -9.82 5.98
C GLU A 27 9.73 -9.10 5.59
N LEU A 28 9.45 -9.10 4.30
CA LEU A 28 8.24 -8.48 3.75
C LEU A 28 7.13 -9.52 3.66
N GLU A 29 6.02 -9.25 4.33
CA GLU A 29 4.82 -10.08 4.26
C GLU A 29 3.71 -9.29 3.59
N LEU A 30 3.05 -9.91 2.61
CA LEU A 30 1.92 -9.32 1.91
C LEU A 30 0.71 -10.22 2.03
N ASP A 31 -0.36 -9.67 2.58
CA ASP A 31 -1.65 -10.34 2.70
C ASP A 31 -2.66 -9.56 1.85
N LEU A 32 -3.20 -10.22 0.84
CA LEU A 32 -4.11 -9.60 -0.12
C LEU A 32 -5.47 -10.26 -0.10
N ASP A 33 -6.51 -9.45 0.10
CA ASP A 33 -7.89 -9.85 -0.07
C ASP A 33 -8.51 -8.94 -1.12
N SER A 34 -9.07 -9.50 -2.19
CA SER A 34 -9.63 -8.74 -3.29
C SER A 34 -10.91 -9.36 -3.80
N THR A 35 -11.87 -8.52 -4.16
CA THR A 35 -13.13 -8.96 -4.77
C THR A 35 -12.91 -9.52 -6.17
N VAL A 36 -11.76 -9.27 -6.78
CA VAL A 36 -11.42 -9.74 -8.14
C VAL A 36 -10.16 -10.60 -8.13
N ILE A 37 -9.89 -11.28 -7.03
CA ILE A 37 -8.65 -12.01 -6.79
C ILE A 37 -8.38 -13.08 -7.86
N ARG A 38 -9.42 -13.74 -8.35
CA ARG A 38 -9.25 -14.81 -9.33
C ARG A 38 -8.76 -14.32 -10.68
N GLN A 39 -9.21 -13.15 -11.11
CA GLN A 39 -8.85 -12.57 -12.39
C GLN A 39 -7.59 -11.71 -12.31
N TYR A 40 -7.45 -10.92 -11.26
CA TYR A 40 -6.45 -9.87 -11.19
C TYR A 40 -5.50 -9.98 -10.00
N GLY A 41 -5.58 -11.06 -9.22
CA GLY A 41 -4.77 -11.21 -8.02
C GLY A 41 -3.27 -11.11 -8.29
N LYS A 42 -2.79 -11.75 -9.35
CA LYS A 42 -1.36 -11.70 -9.71
C LYS A 42 -0.92 -10.29 -10.09
N GLN A 43 -1.75 -9.60 -10.87
CA GLN A 43 -1.45 -8.23 -11.28
C GLN A 43 -1.45 -7.29 -10.08
N ILE A 44 -2.43 -7.42 -9.19
CA ILE A 44 -2.54 -6.60 -8.00
C ILE A 44 -1.30 -6.81 -7.11
N ARG A 45 -0.91 -8.06 -6.88
CA ARG A 45 0.30 -8.37 -6.11
C ARG A 45 1.54 -7.77 -6.75
N ARG A 46 1.62 -7.82 -8.07
CA ARG A 46 2.76 -7.24 -8.78
C ARG A 46 2.82 -5.73 -8.60
N VAL A 47 1.70 -5.03 -8.75
CA VAL A 47 1.64 -3.58 -8.56
C VAL A 47 2.08 -3.20 -7.14
N ILE A 48 1.57 -3.91 -6.13
CA ILE A 48 1.94 -3.68 -4.74
C ILE A 48 3.42 -3.94 -4.53
N SER A 49 3.92 -5.07 -5.00
CA SER A 49 5.32 -5.47 -4.82
C SER A 49 6.28 -4.51 -5.53
N GLU A 50 5.96 -4.10 -6.74
CA GLU A 50 6.78 -3.13 -7.48
C GLU A 50 6.82 -1.79 -6.76
N THR A 51 5.68 -1.35 -6.22
CA THR A 51 5.61 -0.09 -5.48
C THR A 51 6.46 -0.16 -4.21
N LEU A 52 6.34 -1.25 -3.45
CA LEU A 52 7.13 -1.44 -2.23
C LEU A 52 8.63 -1.52 -2.55
N THR A 53 9.00 -2.20 -3.63
CA THR A 53 10.39 -2.30 -4.06
C THR A 53 10.93 -0.92 -4.42
N ARG A 54 10.17 -0.13 -5.15
CA ARG A 54 10.56 1.23 -5.52
C ARG A 54 10.75 2.12 -4.30
N LEU A 55 9.95 1.92 -3.28
CA LEU A 55 10.06 2.66 -2.02
C LEU A 55 11.09 2.03 -1.06
N GLU A 56 11.76 0.97 -1.50
CA GLU A 56 12.78 0.28 -0.70
C GLU A 56 12.24 -0.27 0.62
N VAL A 57 11.00 -0.74 0.60
CA VAL A 57 10.38 -1.38 1.76
C VAL A 57 10.71 -2.88 1.69
N THR A 58 11.54 -3.34 2.61
CA THR A 58 11.99 -4.74 2.63
C THR A 58 11.63 -5.48 3.91
N ASP A 59 11.11 -4.75 4.91
CA ASP A 59 10.76 -5.30 6.21
C ASP A 59 9.46 -4.66 6.67
N ALA A 60 8.37 -5.32 6.39
CA ALA A 60 7.06 -4.80 6.75
C ALA A 60 5.99 -5.88 6.62
N ARG A 61 4.89 -5.67 7.30
CA ARG A 61 3.68 -6.45 7.09
C ARG A 61 2.67 -5.54 6.40
N VAL A 62 2.27 -5.92 5.20
CA VAL A 62 1.35 -5.14 4.38
C VAL A 62 0.07 -5.93 4.17
N THR A 63 -1.04 -5.34 4.55
CA THR A 63 -2.36 -5.93 4.37
C THR A 63 -3.14 -5.04 3.41
N VAL A 64 -3.67 -5.63 2.34
CA VAL A 64 -4.44 -4.90 1.34
C VAL A 64 -5.80 -5.54 1.17
N VAL A 65 -6.84 -4.74 1.35
CA VAL A 65 -8.21 -5.13 1.05
C VAL A 65 -8.65 -4.34 -0.17
N ASP A 66 -8.79 -5.01 -1.30
CA ASP A 66 -9.11 -4.39 -2.58
C ASP A 66 -10.58 -4.60 -2.95
N LYS A 67 -11.24 -3.53 -3.36
CA LYS A 67 -12.63 -3.53 -3.81
C LYS A 67 -12.75 -3.14 -5.28
N GLY A 68 -11.79 -3.58 -6.09
CA GLY A 68 -11.79 -3.32 -7.52
C GLY A 68 -11.10 -2.02 -7.93
N ALA A 69 -10.09 -1.60 -7.18
CA ALA A 69 -9.34 -0.39 -7.49
C ALA A 69 -8.53 -0.54 -8.78
N LEU A 70 -8.30 0.59 -9.45
CA LEU A 70 -7.36 0.65 -10.57
C LEU A 70 -5.92 0.53 -10.07
N ASP A 71 -5.02 0.12 -10.94
CA ASP A 71 -3.60 -0.01 -10.59
C ASP A 71 -3.03 1.28 -10.01
N CYS A 72 -3.35 2.42 -10.61
CA CYS A 72 -2.87 3.71 -10.13
C CYS A 72 -3.42 4.05 -8.73
N THR A 73 -4.63 3.62 -8.43
CA THR A 73 -5.22 3.82 -7.11
C THR A 73 -4.51 2.96 -6.07
N ILE A 74 -4.26 1.69 -6.38
CA ILE A 74 -3.53 0.77 -5.50
C ILE A 74 -2.14 1.34 -5.20
N LYS A 75 -1.43 1.76 -6.23
CA LYS A 75 -0.11 2.36 -6.11
C LYS A 75 -0.13 3.58 -5.20
N ALA A 76 -1.09 4.49 -5.41
CA ALA A 76 -1.21 5.70 -4.62
C ALA A 76 -1.51 5.38 -3.14
N ARG A 77 -2.36 4.40 -2.88
CA ARG A 77 -2.69 4.00 -1.51
C ARG A 77 -1.51 3.38 -0.80
N VAL A 78 -0.75 2.51 -1.48
CA VAL A 78 0.46 1.92 -0.91
C VAL A 78 1.48 3.00 -0.57
N GLU A 79 1.72 3.91 -1.50
CA GLU A 79 2.65 5.03 -1.27
C GLU A 79 2.20 5.89 -0.08
N CYS A 80 0.93 6.22 -0.03
CA CYS A 80 0.38 7.02 1.05
C CYS A 80 0.56 6.33 2.42
N ALA A 81 0.26 5.04 2.50
CA ALA A 81 0.42 4.28 3.74
C ALA A 81 1.88 4.27 4.20
N VAL A 82 2.81 4.02 3.28
CA VAL A 82 4.24 4.00 3.60
C VAL A 82 4.72 5.36 4.10
N TYR A 83 4.34 6.43 3.41
CA TYR A 83 4.74 7.77 3.85
C TYR A 83 4.12 8.14 5.20
N ARG A 84 2.87 7.78 5.43
CA ARG A 84 2.23 8.01 6.73
C ARG A 84 2.93 7.26 7.86
N SER A 85 3.44 6.05 7.57
CA SER A 85 4.17 5.26 8.56
C SER A 85 5.47 5.92 9.00
N ASN A 86 5.97 6.86 8.21
CA ASN A 86 7.19 7.61 8.48
C ASN A 86 6.91 9.07 8.84
N ASP A 87 5.65 9.44 9.04
CA ASP A 87 5.23 10.81 9.30
C ASP A 87 5.61 11.80 8.20
N ILE A 88 5.79 11.32 6.99
CA ILE A 88 6.11 12.18 5.84
C ILE A 88 4.81 12.69 5.25
N ARG A 89 4.49 13.94 5.48
CA ARG A 89 3.24 14.55 5.02
C ARG A 89 3.46 15.72 4.08
N ASP A 90 4.53 16.50 4.31
CA ASP A 90 4.77 17.73 3.59
C ASP A 90 5.58 17.54 2.32
N ALA A 91 6.26 16.43 2.17
CA ALA A 91 7.16 16.17 1.05
C ALA A 91 6.68 14.98 0.19
N LEU A 92 5.37 14.82 0.05
CA LEU A 92 4.82 13.73 -0.74
C LEU A 92 5.12 13.94 -2.22
N PRO A 93 5.58 12.89 -2.94
CA PRO A 93 6.05 13.05 -4.32
C PRO A 93 4.97 13.42 -5.33
N TRP A 94 3.71 13.22 -5.02
CA TRP A 94 2.63 13.65 -5.91
C TRP A 94 2.22 15.10 -5.68
N GLY A 95 2.96 15.84 -4.86
CA GLY A 95 2.81 17.29 -4.72
C GLY A 95 1.49 17.77 -4.16
N GLY A 96 0.54 16.93 -4.01
CA GLY A 96 -0.73 17.28 -3.42
C GLY A 96 -0.67 17.25 -1.91
N ALA A 97 -1.39 18.13 -1.29
CA ALA A 97 -1.58 18.01 0.13
C ALA A 97 -2.53 16.85 0.38
N ILE A 98 -1.99 15.71 0.71
CA ILE A 98 -2.78 14.55 1.09
C ILE A 98 -3.00 14.66 2.58
N GLN A 99 -4.15 15.07 2.91
CA GLN A 99 -4.46 15.34 4.29
C GLN A 99 -5.39 14.28 4.83
#